data_408606636f3a3ed920e72455567eaf9e
#
_entry.id   408606636f3a3ed920e72455567eaf9e
#
_cell.length_a   1.000
_cell.length_b   1.000
_cell.length_c   1.000
_cell.angle_alpha   90.00
_cell.angle_beta   90.00
_cell.angle_gamma   90.00
#
_symmetry.space_group_name_H-M   'P 1'
#
loop_
_entity.id
_entity.type
_entity.pdbx_description
1 polymer ?
#
loop_
_entity_poly.entity_id
_entity_poly.type
_entity_poly.pdbx_seq_one_letter_code
_entity_poly.pdbx_strand_id
1 'polypeptide(L)'
;RAKGPHQGELVNKLVYDRLKGRVAVIASGGINSKEKALEALENADLVGLSTPFITDPEFAVKIQEGNESDIQLTIKPEALEALAIPKAAFKDIVPLMDFGESLEKEARDFFRGLEANYEGRETDEN
;
A
#
# COMPACT_ATOMS: atom_id res chain seq x y z
N ARG A 1 -5.41 12.37 -8.57
CA ARG A 1 -5.94 13.18 -9.68
C ARG A 1 -5.00 14.34 -9.99
N ALA A 2 -4.94 14.78 -11.26
CA ALA A 2 -4.11 15.89 -11.72
C ALA A 2 -4.57 17.24 -11.13
N LYS A 3 -3.61 18.19 -11.05
CA LYS A 3 -3.86 19.60 -10.67
C LYS A 3 -3.58 20.51 -11.88
N GLY A 4 -3.96 21.79 -11.77
CA GLY A 4 -3.74 22.78 -12.82
C GLY A 4 -4.66 22.59 -14.03
N PRO A 5 -4.18 22.76 -15.28
CA PRO A 5 -5.00 22.66 -16.49
C PRO A 5 -5.74 21.33 -16.67
N HIS A 6 -5.22 20.25 -16.05
CA HIS A 6 -5.77 18.90 -16.09
C HIS A 6 -6.46 18.51 -14.78
N GLN A 7 -6.95 19.49 -14.02
CA GLN A 7 -7.54 19.23 -12.71
C GLN A 7 -8.70 18.24 -12.78
N GLY A 8 -8.62 17.19 -11.96
CA GLY A 8 -9.63 16.14 -11.87
C GLY A 8 -9.40 14.96 -12.81
N GLU A 9 -8.55 15.08 -13.82
CA GLU A 9 -8.20 13.96 -14.71
C GLU A 9 -7.30 12.93 -14.00
N LEU A 10 -7.34 11.69 -14.47
CA LEU A 10 -6.44 10.64 -14.00
C LEU A 10 -5.04 10.87 -14.55
N VAL A 11 -4.05 11.02 -13.67
CA VAL A 11 -2.65 11.22 -14.07
C VAL A 11 -2.15 10.07 -14.94
N ASN A 12 -2.47 8.83 -14.58
CA ASN A 12 -2.06 7.65 -15.35
C ASN A 12 -2.58 7.70 -16.78
N LYS A 13 -3.85 8.12 -16.97
CA LYS A 13 -4.42 8.27 -18.30
C LYS A 13 -3.67 9.30 -19.15
N LEU A 14 -3.37 10.47 -18.56
CA LEU A 14 -2.61 11.51 -19.26
C LEU A 14 -1.22 11.02 -19.71
N VAL A 15 -0.54 10.27 -18.83
CA VAL A 15 0.77 9.70 -19.13
C VAL A 15 0.66 8.62 -20.20
N TYR A 16 -0.28 7.68 -20.06
CA TYR A 16 -0.50 6.58 -20.96
C TYR A 16 -0.82 7.07 -22.38
N ASP A 17 -1.76 8.01 -22.51
CA ASP A 17 -2.13 8.62 -23.79
C ASP A 17 -0.96 9.36 -24.45
N ARG A 18 -0.07 9.99 -23.63
CA ARG A 18 1.10 10.71 -24.16
C ARG A 18 2.20 9.78 -24.63
N LEU A 19 2.39 8.66 -23.96
CA LEU A 19 3.44 7.69 -24.28
C LEU A 19 3.09 6.84 -25.50
N LYS A 20 1.82 6.58 -25.76
CA LYS A 20 1.32 5.85 -26.94
C LYS A 20 2.05 4.51 -27.18
N GLY A 21 2.28 3.74 -26.11
CA GLY A 21 2.93 2.43 -26.20
C GLY A 21 4.44 2.45 -26.45
N ARG A 22 5.10 3.62 -26.40
CA ARG A 22 6.57 3.71 -26.58
C ARG A 22 7.37 3.07 -25.43
N VAL A 23 6.79 3.07 -24.25
CA VAL A 23 7.33 2.43 -23.06
C VAL A 23 6.17 1.87 -22.24
N ALA A 24 6.41 0.81 -21.48
CA ALA A 24 5.43 0.27 -20.56
C ALA A 24 5.15 1.24 -19.41
N VAL A 25 3.90 1.35 -19.03
CA VAL A 25 3.43 2.18 -17.92
C VAL A 25 3.00 1.31 -16.76
N ILE A 26 3.52 1.59 -15.57
CA ILE A 26 3.10 0.95 -14.32
C ILE A 26 2.23 1.93 -13.54
N ALA A 27 0.96 1.57 -13.34
CA ALA A 27 0.08 2.32 -12.45
C ALA A 27 0.28 1.90 -11.00
N SER A 28 0.37 2.86 -10.08
CA SER A 28 0.51 2.60 -8.65
C SER A 28 -0.27 3.61 -7.82
N GLY A 29 -0.55 3.25 -6.57
CA GLY A 29 -1.23 4.09 -5.59
C GLY A 29 -2.72 3.78 -5.43
N GLY A 30 -3.13 3.46 -4.21
CA GLY A 30 -4.53 3.21 -3.83
C GLY A 30 -5.16 1.93 -4.38
N ILE A 31 -4.37 1.04 -5.01
CA ILE A 31 -4.85 -0.23 -5.55
C ILE A 31 -4.83 -1.26 -4.43
N ASN A 32 -6.00 -1.65 -3.95
CA ASN A 32 -6.19 -2.60 -2.85
C ASN A 32 -7.31 -3.63 -3.11
N SER A 33 -7.78 -3.73 -4.35
CA SER A 33 -8.71 -4.76 -4.78
C SER A 33 -8.49 -5.12 -6.24
N LYS A 34 -9.10 -6.23 -6.69
CA LYS A 34 -9.08 -6.66 -8.08
C LYS A 34 -9.71 -5.62 -9.00
N GLU A 35 -10.85 -5.06 -8.61
CA GLU A 35 -11.57 -4.05 -9.40
C GLU A 35 -10.69 -2.83 -9.65
N LYS A 36 -10.03 -2.31 -8.59
CA LYS A 36 -9.10 -1.18 -8.73
C LYS A 36 -7.86 -1.52 -9.57
N ALA A 37 -7.40 -2.76 -9.51
CA ALA A 37 -6.30 -3.21 -10.36
C ALA A 37 -6.73 -3.24 -11.84
N LEU A 38 -7.92 -3.75 -12.14
CA LEU A 38 -8.47 -3.78 -13.49
C LEU A 38 -8.75 -2.36 -14.02
N GLU A 39 -9.33 -1.48 -13.20
CA GLU A 39 -9.51 -0.06 -13.56
C GLU A 39 -8.17 0.63 -13.88
N ALA A 40 -7.14 0.35 -13.09
CA ALA A 40 -5.82 0.91 -13.32
C ALA A 40 -5.19 0.42 -14.64
N LEU A 41 -5.43 -0.84 -15.00
CA LEU A 41 -4.96 -1.45 -16.26
C LEU A 41 -5.64 -0.89 -17.51
N GLU A 42 -6.75 -0.17 -17.40
CA GLU A 42 -7.33 0.57 -18.53
C GLU A 42 -6.38 1.66 -19.08
N ASN A 43 -5.46 2.15 -18.23
CA ASN A 43 -4.52 3.21 -18.54
C ASN A 43 -3.09 2.89 -18.07
N ALA A 44 -2.73 1.61 -18.09
CA ALA A 44 -1.40 1.12 -17.77
C ALA A 44 -1.20 -0.30 -18.31
N ASP A 45 0.06 -0.71 -18.44
CA ASP A 45 0.41 -2.07 -18.87
C ASP A 45 0.58 -3.01 -17.68
N LEU A 46 0.92 -2.44 -16.52
CA LEU A 46 1.15 -3.16 -15.26
C LEU A 46 0.59 -2.36 -14.08
N VAL A 47 0.36 -3.05 -12.97
CA VAL A 47 0.04 -2.43 -11.67
C VAL A 47 1.13 -2.70 -10.66
N GLY A 48 1.48 -1.67 -9.87
CA GLY A 48 2.42 -1.75 -8.77
C GLY A 48 1.69 -1.56 -7.44
N LEU A 49 1.93 -2.47 -6.51
CA LEU A 49 1.32 -2.46 -5.18
C LEU A 49 2.41 -2.57 -4.11
N SER A 50 2.21 -1.91 -2.97
CA SER A 50 3.07 -2.07 -1.79
C SER A 50 2.26 -2.45 -0.56
N THR A 51 1.39 -1.57 -0.07
CA THR A 51 0.61 -1.79 1.15
C THR A 51 -0.16 -3.11 1.16
N PRO A 52 -0.90 -3.50 0.10
CA PRO A 52 -1.60 -4.79 0.09
C PRO A 52 -0.68 -6.00 0.28
N PHE A 53 0.54 -5.96 -0.25
CA PHE A 53 1.51 -7.04 -0.04
C PHE A 53 2.13 -7.07 1.36
N ILE A 54 2.08 -5.96 2.09
CA ILE A 54 2.49 -5.93 3.51
C ILE A 54 1.39 -6.54 4.38
N THR A 55 0.13 -6.19 4.11
CA THR A 55 -1.02 -6.69 4.88
C THR A 55 -1.39 -8.12 4.53
N ASP A 56 -1.17 -8.52 3.28
CA ASP A 56 -1.46 -9.85 2.74
C ASP A 56 -0.44 -10.24 1.66
N PRO A 57 0.63 -10.96 2.01
CA PRO A 57 1.63 -11.44 1.04
C PRO A 57 1.05 -12.29 -0.09
N GLU A 58 -0.11 -12.95 0.14
CA GLU A 58 -0.80 -13.78 -0.84
C GLU A 58 -1.82 -13.02 -1.69
N PHE A 59 -1.86 -11.69 -1.60
CA PHE A 59 -2.82 -10.83 -2.30
C PHE A 59 -3.01 -11.21 -3.78
N ALA A 60 -1.91 -11.34 -4.54
CA ALA A 60 -1.99 -11.67 -5.96
C ALA A 60 -2.49 -13.10 -6.21
N VAL A 61 -2.08 -14.06 -5.38
CA VAL A 61 -2.52 -15.46 -5.47
C VAL A 61 -4.01 -15.56 -5.20
N LYS A 62 -4.50 -14.89 -4.16
CA LYS A 62 -5.94 -14.87 -3.82
C LYS A 62 -6.79 -14.29 -4.95
N ILE A 63 -6.32 -13.22 -5.62
CA ILE A 63 -7.00 -12.70 -6.81
C ILE A 63 -7.01 -13.72 -7.95
N GLN A 64 -5.88 -14.38 -8.20
CA GLN A 64 -5.77 -15.37 -9.27
C GLN A 64 -6.67 -16.58 -9.05
N GLU A 65 -6.83 -17.01 -7.81
CA GLU A 65 -7.65 -18.15 -7.42
C GLU A 65 -9.14 -17.82 -7.23
N GLY A 66 -9.52 -16.53 -7.28
CA GLY A 66 -10.90 -16.09 -7.05
C GLY A 66 -11.29 -16.02 -5.57
N ASN A 67 -10.31 -15.95 -4.66
CA ASN A 67 -10.48 -15.91 -3.20
C ASN A 67 -10.37 -14.48 -2.67
N GLU A 68 -10.88 -13.49 -3.38
CA GLU A 68 -10.76 -12.06 -3.05
C GLU A 68 -11.37 -11.70 -1.68
N SER A 69 -12.39 -12.45 -1.25
CA SER A 69 -13.01 -12.28 0.09
C SER A 69 -12.05 -12.54 1.25
N ASP A 70 -10.99 -13.29 1.00
CA ASP A 70 -10.01 -13.69 2.03
C ASP A 70 -8.82 -12.72 2.11
N ILE A 71 -8.80 -11.68 1.26
CA ILE A 71 -7.74 -10.67 1.26
C ILE A 71 -7.78 -9.84 2.53
N GLN A 72 -6.64 -9.74 3.19
CA GLN A 72 -6.47 -8.93 4.40
C GLN A 72 -5.95 -7.54 4.01
N LEU A 73 -6.75 -6.51 4.26
CA LEU A 73 -6.37 -5.11 4.00
C LEU A 73 -5.94 -4.36 5.26
N THR A 74 -6.01 -5.03 6.41
CA THR A 74 -5.63 -4.47 7.71
C THR A 74 -4.67 -5.41 8.42
N ILE A 75 -3.81 -4.87 9.29
CA ILE A 75 -2.91 -5.65 10.13
C ILE A 75 -3.44 -5.60 11.56
N LYS A 76 -3.64 -6.78 12.14
CA LYS A 76 -3.86 -6.91 13.58
C LYS A 76 -2.52 -7.07 14.29
N PRO A 77 -2.37 -6.57 15.54
CA PRO A 77 -1.12 -6.73 16.29
C PRO A 77 -0.63 -8.16 16.38
N GLU A 78 -1.54 -9.13 16.48
CA GLU A 78 -1.24 -10.55 16.57
C GLU A 78 -0.66 -11.13 15.27
N ALA A 79 -0.90 -10.49 14.14
CA ALA A 79 -0.43 -10.94 12.83
C ALA A 79 1.02 -10.54 12.52
N LEU A 80 1.64 -9.66 13.32
CA LEU A 80 2.97 -9.10 13.04
C LEU A 80 4.06 -10.16 12.93
N GLU A 81 4.03 -11.16 13.81
CA GLU A 81 5.01 -12.26 13.77
C GLU A 81 4.81 -13.14 12.53
N ALA A 82 3.56 -13.47 12.19
CA ALA A 82 3.21 -14.26 11.02
C ALA A 82 3.57 -13.53 9.70
N LEU A 83 3.46 -12.20 9.68
CA LEU A 83 3.86 -11.36 8.55
C LEU A 83 5.38 -11.09 8.51
N ALA A 84 6.14 -11.63 9.47
CA ALA A 84 7.59 -11.46 9.57
C ALA A 84 8.04 -9.99 9.54
N ILE A 85 7.27 -9.09 10.16
CA ILE A 85 7.60 -7.67 10.24
C ILE A 85 8.61 -7.41 11.35
N PRO A 86 9.87 -7.03 11.04
CA PRO A 86 10.88 -6.76 12.05
C PRO A 86 10.51 -5.52 12.89
N LYS A 87 10.80 -5.54 14.18
CA LYS A 87 10.58 -4.39 15.07
C LYS A 87 11.26 -3.11 14.56
N ALA A 88 12.46 -3.23 14.00
CA ALA A 88 13.20 -2.10 13.44
C ALA A 88 12.53 -1.45 12.21
N ALA A 89 11.64 -2.16 11.53
CA ALA A 89 10.91 -1.64 10.36
C ALA A 89 9.63 -0.89 10.74
N PHE A 90 9.20 -0.91 11.99
CA PHE A 90 7.92 -0.33 12.40
C PHE A 90 7.83 1.17 12.10
N LYS A 91 8.88 1.94 12.37
CA LYS A 91 8.92 3.38 12.10
C LYS A 91 8.74 3.73 10.62
N ASP A 92 9.17 2.84 9.73
CA ASP A 92 9.09 3.03 8.28
C ASP A 92 7.74 2.54 7.74
N ILE A 93 7.17 1.53 8.37
CA ILE A 93 5.89 0.92 7.95
C ILE A 93 4.70 1.76 8.42
N VAL A 94 4.71 2.29 9.65
CA VAL A 94 3.59 3.04 10.23
C VAL A 94 3.14 4.22 9.36
N PRO A 95 4.03 5.11 8.86
CA PRO A 95 3.62 6.19 7.98
C PRO A 95 2.97 5.71 6.67
N LEU A 96 3.44 4.60 6.10
CA LEU A 96 2.87 4.01 4.88
C LEU A 96 1.46 3.47 5.14
N MET A 97 1.23 2.91 6.31
CA MET A 97 -0.07 2.35 6.71
C MET A 97 -1.11 3.43 7.02
N ASP A 98 -0.69 4.57 7.58
CA ASP A 98 -1.59 5.70 7.87
C ASP A 98 -2.22 6.32 6.62
N PHE A 99 -1.60 6.18 5.46
CA PHE A 99 -2.12 6.69 4.18
C PHE A 99 -3.12 5.76 3.49
N GLY A 100 -3.23 4.49 3.89
CA GLY A 100 -3.88 3.47 3.09
C GLY A 100 -5.23 2.97 3.60
N GLU A 101 -5.77 3.46 4.69
CA GLU A 101 -6.93 2.82 5.36
C GLU A 101 -6.77 1.30 5.58
N SER A 102 -5.50 0.83 5.50
CA SER A 102 -5.14 -0.59 5.57
C SER A 102 -4.91 -1.09 6.98
N LEU A 103 -4.97 -0.20 7.98
CA LEU A 103 -4.88 -0.53 9.39
C LEU A 103 -6.19 -0.24 10.11
N GLU A 104 -6.62 -1.16 10.96
CA GLU A 104 -7.64 -0.88 11.97
C GLU A 104 -7.11 0.14 12.99
N LYS A 105 -8.02 0.88 13.64
CA LYS A 105 -7.62 1.95 14.57
C LYS A 105 -6.72 1.44 15.69
N GLU A 106 -7.06 0.30 16.28
CA GLU A 106 -6.26 -0.31 17.34
C GLU A 106 -4.85 -0.68 16.87
N ALA A 107 -4.73 -1.19 15.65
CA ALA A 107 -3.42 -1.51 15.07
C ALA A 107 -2.58 -0.25 14.82
N ARG A 108 -3.19 0.84 14.34
CA ARG A 108 -2.50 2.13 14.18
C ARG A 108 -2.00 2.68 15.50
N ASP A 109 -2.86 2.68 16.52
CA ASP A 109 -2.51 3.18 17.85
C ASP A 109 -1.40 2.33 18.50
N PHE A 110 -1.40 1.02 18.26
CA PHE A 110 -0.34 0.12 18.67
C PHE A 110 1.01 0.44 17.98
N PHE A 111 1.02 0.64 16.66
CA PHE A 111 2.23 1.00 15.93
C PHE A 111 2.79 2.35 16.37
N ARG A 112 1.94 3.37 16.55
CA ARG A 112 2.34 4.69 17.06
C ARG A 112 2.93 4.61 18.47
N GLY A 113 2.39 3.76 19.32
CA GLY A 113 2.94 3.51 20.64
C GLY A 113 4.32 2.87 20.60
N LEU A 114 4.59 1.99 19.63
CA LEU A 114 5.91 1.39 19.42
C LEU A 114 6.93 2.41 18.90
N GLU A 115 6.52 3.29 17.96
CA GLU A 115 7.36 4.36 17.41
C GLU A 115 7.80 5.32 18.52
N ALA A 116 6.87 5.81 19.35
CA ALA A 116 7.18 6.68 20.47
C ALA A 116 8.15 6.04 21.49
N ASN A 117 8.04 4.74 21.74
CA ASN A 117 8.96 3.99 22.59
C ASN A 117 10.34 3.78 21.95
N TYR A 118 10.43 3.78 20.62
CA TYR A 118 11.67 3.59 19.89
C TYR A 118 12.51 4.88 19.88
N GLU A 119 11.88 6.02 19.61
CA GLU A 119 12.55 7.34 19.66
C GLU A 119 13.09 7.67 21.06
N GLY A 120 12.41 7.24 22.11
CA GLY A 120 12.88 7.44 23.49
C GLY A 120 14.12 6.61 23.86
N ARG A 121 14.50 5.59 23.08
CA ARG A 121 15.69 4.75 23.35
C ARG A 121 16.96 5.23 22.66
N GLU A 122 16.83 5.97 21.56
CA GLU A 122 18.01 6.54 20.86
C GLU A 122 18.63 7.72 21.59
N THR A 123 17.95 8.31 22.58
CA THR A 123 18.44 9.45 23.36
C THR A 123 19.24 9.07 24.61
N ASP A 124 19.20 7.79 25.02
CA ASP A 124 19.91 7.33 26.24
C ASP A 124 21.29 6.72 25.98
N GLU A 125 21.77 6.67 24.72
CA GLU A 125 23.08 6.13 24.35
C GLU A 125 24.11 7.21 23.90
N ASN A 126 24.03 8.43 24.49
CA ASN A 126 25.08 9.46 24.35
C ASN A 126 25.61 9.92 25.72
#